data_10103dc9e15ba7aae90860bb4deae35f
#
_entry.id   10103dc9e15ba7aae90860bb4deae35f
#
_cell.length_a   1.000
_cell.length_b   1.000
_cell.length_c   1.000
_cell.angle_alpha   90.00
_cell.angle_beta   90.00
_cell.angle_gamma   90.00
#
_symmetry.space_group_name_H-M   'P 1'
#
loop_
_entity.id
_entity.type
_entity.pdbx_description
1 polymer ?
#
loop_
_entity_poly.entity_id
_entity_poly.type
_entity_poly.pdbx_seq_one_letter_code
_entity_poly.pdbx_strand_id
1 'polypeptide(L)'
;MEMILLGAPGAGKGTQAERLCKVLNIPTISTGNILRAAVKNGTPTGKQAEAYMKAGKLVPDEVIIGIIHDRLDEDDCKNGYILDGVPRTIAQAESLEKAGIRFDDVISIEIPDEAIMERMSGRRVCEHCGASYHLVAVPPKVPGVCDSCGGKLIQRHDDEPETVKHRLEVYHKETEPLKDFYAERGLLRSVENQPSVEATTKAILNALRR
;
A
#
# COMPACT_ATOMS: atom_id res chain seq x y z
N MET A 1 -3.35 6.22 -17.06
CA MET A 1 -3.74 4.95 -16.39
C MET A 1 -3.82 5.20 -14.91
N GLU A 2 -4.99 5.02 -14.33
CA GLU A 2 -5.30 5.25 -12.93
C GLU A 2 -5.68 3.94 -12.28
N MET A 3 -4.91 3.50 -11.29
CA MET A 3 -5.08 2.15 -10.75
C MET A 3 -4.96 2.10 -9.23
N ILE A 4 -5.61 1.08 -8.65
CA ILE A 4 -5.55 0.77 -7.23
C ILE A 4 -4.79 -0.54 -7.03
N LEU A 5 -3.98 -0.61 -5.98
CA LEU A 5 -3.44 -1.86 -5.46
C LEU A 5 -4.18 -2.25 -4.18
N LEU A 6 -4.95 -3.33 -4.24
CA LEU A 6 -5.58 -4.00 -3.12
C LEU A 6 -4.74 -5.20 -2.65
N GLY A 7 -5.04 -5.66 -1.46
CA GLY A 7 -4.43 -6.83 -0.85
C GLY A 7 -4.15 -6.60 0.64
N ALA A 8 -3.98 -7.67 1.37
CA ALA A 8 -3.76 -7.66 2.81
C ALA A 8 -2.48 -6.90 3.22
N PRO A 9 -2.36 -6.43 4.47
CA PRO A 9 -1.10 -5.91 4.99
C PRO A 9 0.01 -6.96 4.83
N GLY A 10 1.15 -6.59 4.23
CA GLY A 10 2.22 -7.56 3.95
C GLY A 10 2.14 -8.28 2.60
N ALA A 11 1.07 -8.13 1.83
CA ALA A 11 0.92 -8.75 0.50
C ALA A 11 1.97 -8.29 -0.54
N GLY A 12 2.71 -7.22 -0.27
CA GLY A 12 3.74 -6.72 -1.17
C GLY A 12 3.31 -5.53 -2.04
N LYS A 13 2.16 -4.92 -1.76
CA LYS A 13 1.64 -3.76 -2.51
C LYS A 13 2.68 -2.66 -2.74
N GLY A 14 3.31 -2.16 -1.69
CA GLY A 14 4.31 -1.09 -1.81
C GLY A 14 5.51 -1.48 -2.68
N THR A 15 5.99 -2.73 -2.56
CA THR A 15 7.08 -3.25 -3.40
C THR A 15 6.67 -3.30 -4.87
N GLN A 16 5.45 -3.76 -5.15
CA GLN A 16 4.92 -3.80 -6.51
C GLN A 16 4.64 -2.39 -7.04
N ALA A 17 4.11 -1.49 -6.21
CA ALA A 17 3.89 -0.09 -6.57
C ALA A 17 5.18 0.59 -7.02
N GLU A 18 6.29 0.44 -6.29
CA GLU A 18 7.60 1.00 -6.66
C GLU A 18 8.13 0.47 -8.00
N ARG A 19 7.82 -0.78 -8.34
CA ARG A 19 8.23 -1.38 -9.61
C ARG A 19 7.32 -0.96 -10.76
N LEU A 20 6.02 -0.99 -10.52
CA LEU A 20 5.03 -0.61 -11.53
C LEU A 20 5.15 0.87 -11.90
N CYS A 21 5.41 1.76 -10.93
CA CYS A 21 5.60 3.18 -11.23
C CYS A 21 6.77 3.43 -12.20
N LYS A 22 7.85 2.65 -12.09
CA LYS A 22 9.00 2.73 -13.01
C LYS A 22 8.66 2.20 -14.40
N VAL A 23 7.91 1.09 -14.48
CA VAL A 23 7.54 0.46 -15.76
C VAL A 23 6.47 1.25 -16.50
N LEU A 24 5.48 1.76 -15.76
CA LEU A 24 4.33 2.49 -16.32
C LEU A 24 4.59 4.00 -16.44
N ASN A 25 5.68 4.50 -15.84
CA ASN A 25 6.05 5.91 -15.79
C ASN A 25 4.93 6.81 -15.20
N ILE A 26 4.31 6.34 -14.10
CA ILE A 26 3.28 7.05 -13.33
C ILE A 26 3.63 7.03 -11.85
N PRO A 27 3.28 8.05 -11.05
CA PRO A 27 3.62 8.10 -9.63
C PRO A 27 2.81 7.08 -8.80
N THR A 28 3.39 6.72 -7.66
CA THR A 28 2.70 5.96 -6.62
C THR A 28 2.29 6.89 -5.49
N ILE A 29 1.03 6.81 -5.09
CA ILE A 29 0.46 7.53 -3.96
C ILE A 29 0.20 6.52 -2.84
N SER A 30 1.12 6.47 -1.86
CA SER A 30 0.98 5.59 -0.70
C SER A 30 0.51 6.39 0.51
N THR A 31 -0.77 6.25 0.86
CA THR A 31 -1.35 6.91 2.04
C THR A 31 -0.62 6.54 3.32
N GLY A 32 -0.20 5.28 3.44
CA GLY A 32 0.59 4.84 4.58
C GLY A 32 1.95 5.56 4.71
N ASN A 33 2.62 5.84 3.59
CA ASN A 33 3.89 6.59 3.60
C ASN A 33 3.66 8.07 3.94
N ILE A 34 2.63 8.69 3.35
CA ILE A 34 2.25 10.08 3.62
C ILE A 34 1.93 10.25 5.11
N LEU A 35 1.11 9.39 5.69
CA LEU A 35 0.75 9.43 7.10
C LEU A 35 1.97 9.22 8.01
N ARG A 36 2.85 8.28 7.71
CA ARG A 36 4.09 8.07 8.49
C ARG A 36 5.01 9.29 8.44
N ALA A 37 5.15 9.91 7.28
CA ALA A 37 5.89 11.16 7.16
C ALA A 37 5.23 12.29 7.98
N ALA A 38 3.90 12.40 7.94
CA ALA A 38 3.15 13.36 8.74
C ALA A 38 3.34 13.16 10.25
N VAL A 39 3.31 11.90 10.72
CA VAL A 39 3.59 11.55 12.12
C VAL A 39 5.02 11.94 12.50
N LYS A 40 6.00 11.57 11.69
CA LYS A 40 7.42 11.89 11.93
C LYS A 40 7.67 13.40 12.02
N ASN A 41 7.00 14.17 11.17
CA ASN A 41 7.12 15.62 11.11
C ASN A 41 6.23 16.35 12.16
N GLY A 42 5.43 15.62 12.95
CA GLY A 42 4.57 16.17 13.98
C GLY A 42 3.44 17.05 13.47
N THR A 43 3.02 16.89 12.23
CA THR A 43 1.93 17.68 11.62
C THR A 43 0.59 17.44 12.33
N PRO A 44 -0.39 18.34 12.23
CA PRO A 44 -1.73 18.11 12.78
C PRO A 44 -2.34 16.79 12.32
N THR A 45 -2.28 16.50 11.02
CA THR A 45 -2.73 15.24 10.40
C THR A 45 -1.98 14.04 10.97
N GLY A 46 -0.65 14.14 11.14
CA GLY A 46 0.17 13.09 11.74
C GLY A 46 -0.25 12.78 13.18
N LYS A 47 -0.47 13.80 14.00
CA LYS A 47 -0.94 13.62 15.38
C LYS A 47 -2.30 12.94 15.47
N GLN A 48 -3.23 13.26 14.55
CA GLN A 48 -4.53 12.60 14.49
C GLN A 48 -4.40 11.12 14.07
N ALA A 49 -3.54 10.83 13.10
CA ALA A 49 -3.38 9.48 12.54
C ALA A 49 -2.58 8.53 13.45
N GLU A 50 -1.67 9.05 14.28
CA GLU A 50 -0.68 8.26 15.02
C GLU A 50 -1.30 7.16 15.88
N ALA A 51 -2.34 7.48 16.67
CA ALA A 51 -3.00 6.53 17.57
C ALA A 51 -3.66 5.38 16.80
N TYR A 52 -4.30 5.68 15.67
CA TYR A 52 -4.92 4.67 14.80
C TYR A 52 -3.87 3.74 14.19
N MET A 53 -2.78 4.31 13.68
CA MET A 53 -1.70 3.55 13.04
C MET A 53 -1.00 2.62 14.03
N LYS A 54 -0.71 3.08 15.25
CA LYS A 54 -0.11 2.26 16.31
C LYS A 54 -1.03 1.09 16.72
N ALA A 55 -2.34 1.34 16.78
CA ALA A 55 -3.34 0.32 17.11
C ALA A 55 -3.68 -0.62 15.94
N GLY A 56 -3.09 -0.44 14.73
CA GLY A 56 -3.42 -1.20 13.54
C GLY A 56 -4.82 -0.93 12.97
N LYS A 57 -5.47 0.15 13.42
CA LYS A 57 -6.81 0.57 12.97
C LYS A 57 -6.72 1.45 11.73
N LEU A 58 -7.86 1.59 11.02
CA LEU A 58 -7.97 2.54 9.91
C LEU A 58 -8.03 3.98 10.45
N VAL A 59 -7.34 4.88 9.75
CA VAL A 59 -7.44 6.34 9.99
C VAL A 59 -8.78 6.82 9.45
N PRO A 60 -9.46 7.80 10.07
CA PRO A 60 -10.75 8.32 9.63
C PRO A 60 -10.76 8.72 8.14
N ASP A 61 -11.86 8.42 7.45
CA ASP A 61 -11.99 8.57 6.00
C ASP A 61 -11.77 10.01 5.53
N GLU A 62 -12.27 10.99 6.29
CA GLU A 62 -12.10 12.42 5.98
C GLU A 62 -10.63 12.83 5.87
N VAL A 63 -9.78 12.29 6.76
CA VAL A 63 -8.34 12.54 6.75
C VAL A 63 -7.70 11.92 5.50
N ILE A 64 -8.10 10.69 5.17
CA ILE A 64 -7.57 9.96 4.02
C ILE A 64 -7.96 10.64 2.71
N ILE A 65 -9.24 10.99 2.55
CA ILE A 65 -9.75 11.62 1.33
C ILE A 65 -9.11 13.00 1.11
N GLY A 66 -8.93 13.80 2.17
CA GLY A 66 -8.23 15.08 2.07
C GLY A 66 -6.80 14.92 1.56
N ILE A 67 -6.04 13.96 2.10
CA ILE A 67 -4.66 13.68 1.65
C ILE A 67 -4.64 13.25 0.17
N ILE A 68 -5.58 12.43 -0.26
CA ILE A 68 -5.64 11.98 -1.65
C ILE A 68 -5.95 13.14 -2.59
N HIS A 69 -6.94 13.96 -2.25
CA HIS A 69 -7.32 15.10 -3.06
C HIS A 69 -6.12 16.05 -3.28
N ASP A 70 -5.46 16.46 -2.20
CA ASP A 70 -4.30 17.35 -2.29
C ASP A 70 -3.18 16.75 -3.16
N ARG A 71 -2.96 15.44 -3.07
CA ARG A 71 -1.90 14.75 -3.82
C ARG A 71 -2.24 14.56 -5.31
N LEU A 72 -3.51 14.34 -5.65
CA LEU A 72 -3.95 14.16 -7.04
C LEU A 72 -3.89 15.46 -7.85
N ASP A 73 -3.93 16.60 -7.19
CA ASP A 73 -3.80 17.92 -7.84
C ASP A 73 -2.37 18.24 -8.30
N GLU A 74 -1.38 17.44 -7.90
CA GLU A 74 0.02 17.63 -8.32
C GLU A 74 0.23 17.26 -9.79
N ASP A 75 1.13 17.97 -10.47
CA ASP A 75 1.35 17.86 -11.93
C ASP A 75 1.78 16.45 -12.39
N ASP A 76 2.49 15.70 -11.56
CA ASP A 76 2.95 14.36 -11.89
C ASP A 76 1.84 13.32 -11.98
N CYS A 77 0.65 13.62 -11.41
CA CYS A 77 -0.52 12.74 -11.45
C CYS A 77 -1.34 12.86 -12.74
N LYS A 78 -1.08 13.87 -13.58
CA LYS A 78 -1.88 14.14 -14.80
C LYS A 78 -1.87 13.02 -15.83
N ASN A 79 -0.81 12.20 -15.86
CA ASN A 79 -0.68 11.07 -16.79
C ASN A 79 -1.16 9.73 -16.20
N GLY A 80 -1.72 9.78 -14.99
CA GLY A 80 -2.15 8.62 -14.22
C GLY A 80 -1.35 8.41 -12.94
N TYR A 81 -1.78 7.46 -12.14
CA TYR A 81 -1.19 7.18 -10.82
C TYR A 81 -1.57 5.78 -10.31
N ILE A 82 -0.87 5.35 -9.27
CA ILE A 82 -1.14 4.12 -8.53
C ILE A 82 -1.50 4.50 -7.10
N LEU A 83 -2.72 4.17 -6.65
CA LEU A 83 -3.09 4.29 -5.24
C LEU A 83 -2.66 3.03 -4.47
N ASP A 84 -1.86 3.20 -3.43
CA ASP A 84 -1.48 2.14 -2.48
C ASP A 84 -2.02 2.45 -1.09
N GLY A 85 -2.87 1.55 -0.58
CA GLY A 85 -3.44 1.63 0.76
C GLY A 85 -4.69 2.51 0.89
N VAL A 86 -5.33 2.87 -0.21
CA VAL A 86 -6.65 3.50 -0.30
C VAL A 86 -7.31 3.07 -1.63
N PRO A 87 -8.65 2.85 -1.67
CA PRO A 87 -9.55 2.76 -0.53
C PRO A 87 -9.28 1.53 0.34
N ARG A 88 -9.74 1.57 1.60
CA ARG A 88 -9.73 0.43 2.52
C ARG A 88 -11.12 0.07 3.03
N THR A 89 -12.12 0.86 2.69
CA THR A 89 -13.53 0.62 2.98
C THR A 89 -14.38 0.95 1.76
N ILE A 90 -15.58 0.38 1.68
CA ILE A 90 -16.55 0.71 0.63
C ILE A 90 -16.90 2.21 0.69
N ALA A 91 -17.05 2.77 1.90
CA ALA A 91 -17.33 4.20 2.06
C ALA A 91 -16.23 5.10 1.46
N GLN A 92 -14.96 4.72 1.60
CA GLN A 92 -13.85 5.42 0.92
C GLN A 92 -13.95 5.30 -0.59
N ALA A 93 -14.24 4.09 -1.12
CA ALA A 93 -14.38 3.87 -2.55
C ALA A 93 -15.52 4.73 -3.15
N GLU A 94 -16.67 4.74 -2.49
CA GLU A 94 -17.80 5.59 -2.90
C GLU A 94 -17.49 7.08 -2.81
N SER A 95 -16.72 7.51 -1.81
CA SER A 95 -16.31 8.90 -1.66
C SER A 95 -15.37 9.33 -2.78
N LEU A 96 -14.44 8.47 -3.21
CA LEU A 96 -13.59 8.71 -4.36
C LEU A 96 -14.42 8.80 -5.66
N GLU A 97 -15.38 7.88 -5.86
CA GLU A 97 -16.29 7.94 -7.02
C GLU A 97 -17.14 9.23 -7.04
N LYS A 98 -17.68 9.67 -5.89
CA LYS A 98 -18.44 10.93 -5.75
C LYS A 98 -17.58 12.16 -6.03
N ALA A 99 -16.29 12.10 -5.71
CA ALA A 99 -15.32 13.15 -6.04
C ALA A 99 -14.91 13.15 -7.53
N GLY A 100 -15.47 12.23 -8.35
CA GLY A 100 -15.17 12.13 -9.78
C GLY A 100 -13.89 11.35 -10.10
N ILE A 101 -13.24 10.77 -9.10
CA ILE A 101 -12.04 9.97 -9.27
C ILE A 101 -12.45 8.58 -9.80
N ARG A 102 -11.92 8.20 -10.95
CA ARG A 102 -12.21 6.93 -11.61
C ARG A 102 -10.93 6.13 -11.77
N PHE A 103 -11.07 4.81 -11.91
CA PHE A 103 -9.94 3.90 -12.07
C PHE A 103 -10.11 3.05 -13.32
N ASP A 104 -9.01 2.77 -14.00
CA ASP A 104 -8.98 1.87 -15.15
C ASP A 104 -8.92 0.40 -14.71
N ASP A 105 -8.10 0.11 -13.69
CA ASP A 105 -7.91 -1.24 -13.16
C ASP A 105 -7.68 -1.23 -11.65
N VAL A 106 -8.12 -2.29 -10.98
CA VAL A 106 -7.90 -2.56 -9.56
C VAL A 106 -7.22 -3.91 -9.44
N ILE A 107 -5.95 -3.91 -9.04
CA ILE A 107 -5.15 -5.12 -8.86
C ILE A 107 -5.24 -5.57 -7.41
N SER A 108 -5.77 -6.77 -7.18
CA SER A 108 -5.74 -7.41 -5.86
C SER A 108 -4.62 -8.44 -5.82
N ILE A 109 -3.66 -8.24 -4.90
CA ILE A 109 -2.54 -9.18 -4.70
C ILE A 109 -2.97 -10.17 -3.62
N GLU A 110 -3.17 -11.43 -4.03
CA GLU A 110 -3.65 -12.50 -3.17
C GLU A 110 -2.49 -13.28 -2.55
N ILE A 111 -2.57 -13.50 -1.25
CA ILE A 111 -1.59 -14.24 -0.46
C ILE A 111 -2.24 -14.77 0.82
N PRO A 112 -1.96 -16.02 1.25
CA PRO A 112 -2.48 -16.56 2.51
C PRO A 112 -1.96 -15.81 3.75
N ASP A 113 -2.78 -15.76 4.80
CA ASP A 113 -2.46 -15.06 6.05
C ASP A 113 -1.21 -15.59 6.72
N GLU A 114 -0.98 -16.89 6.67
CA GLU A 114 0.21 -17.55 7.24
C GLU A 114 1.49 -17.00 6.59
N ALA A 115 1.49 -16.85 5.28
CA ALA A 115 2.62 -16.28 4.54
C ALA A 115 2.81 -14.78 4.85
N ILE A 116 1.73 -14.07 5.17
CA ILE A 116 1.80 -12.67 5.62
C ILE A 116 2.47 -12.58 6.98
N MET A 117 2.07 -13.40 7.94
CA MET A 117 2.65 -13.41 9.28
C MET A 117 4.17 -13.63 9.23
N GLU A 118 4.61 -14.59 8.42
CA GLU A 118 6.04 -14.87 8.20
C GLU A 118 6.75 -13.65 7.58
N ARG A 119 6.19 -13.07 6.53
CA ARG A 119 6.79 -11.91 5.84
C ARG A 119 6.90 -10.68 6.73
N MET A 120 5.90 -10.40 7.53
CA MET A 120 5.88 -9.20 8.36
C MET A 120 6.97 -9.23 9.43
N SER A 121 7.31 -10.41 9.96
CA SER A 121 8.41 -10.59 10.92
C SER A 121 9.78 -10.21 10.33
N GLY A 122 9.99 -10.50 9.04
CA GLY A 122 11.23 -10.21 8.31
C GLY A 122 11.28 -8.82 7.66
N ARG A 123 10.18 -8.07 7.65
CA ARG A 123 10.13 -6.76 7.02
C ARG A 123 11.00 -5.73 7.76
N ARG A 124 11.69 -4.91 6.96
CA ARG A 124 12.44 -3.75 7.45
C ARG A 124 12.12 -2.55 6.55
N VAL A 125 12.13 -1.36 7.12
CA VAL A 125 11.94 -0.11 6.37
C VAL A 125 13.00 0.89 6.74
N CYS A 126 13.40 1.71 5.79
CA CYS A 126 14.31 2.81 6.06
C CYS A 126 13.58 3.90 6.84
N GLU A 127 14.14 4.25 8.00
CA GLU A 127 13.63 5.33 8.85
C GLU A 127 13.64 6.71 8.15
N HIS A 128 14.52 6.88 7.15
CA HIS A 128 14.75 8.14 6.45
C HIS A 128 13.88 8.31 5.20
N CYS A 129 13.97 7.36 4.25
CA CYS A 129 13.29 7.46 2.95
C CYS A 129 12.09 6.52 2.79
N GLY A 130 11.79 5.67 3.77
CA GLY A 130 10.66 4.74 3.72
C GLY A 130 10.86 3.52 2.81
N ALA A 131 12.01 3.35 2.16
CA ALA A 131 12.31 2.20 1.31
C ALA A 131 12.13 0.88 2.08
N SER A 132 11.49 -0.10 1.43
CA SER A 132 11.09 -1.36 2.06
C SER A 132 12.07 -2.47 1.70
N TYR A 133 12.46 -3.26 2.71
CA TYR A 133 13.35 -4.41 2.62
C TYR A 133 12.73 -5.62 3.32
N HIS A 134 13.29 -6.78 3.04
CA HIS A 134 12.99 -8.00 3.76
C HIS A 134 14.28 -8.77 4.02
N LEU A 135 14.47 -9.25 5.25
CA LEU A 135 15.73 -9.90 5.68
C LEU A 135 16.17 -11.05 4.78
N VAL A 136 15.22 -11.75 4.14
CA VAL A 136 15.48 -12.89 3.25
C VAL A 136 15.13 -12.57 1.80
N ALA A 137 13.90 -12.11 1.51
CA ALA A 137 13.40 -11.97 0.14
C ALA A 137 13.98 -10.76 -0.61
N VAL A 138 14.27 -9.65 0.08
CA VAL A 138 14.84 -8.42 -0.49
C VAL A 138 15.83 -7.84 0.54
N PRO A 139 16.96 -8.52 0.78
CA PRO A 139 17.93 -8.07 1.78
C PRO A 139 18.65 -6.79 1.29
N PRO A 140 19.01 -5.89 2.22
CA PRO A 140 19.89 -4.78 1.88
C PRO A 140 21.31 -5.29 1.59
N LYS A 141 22.09 -4.55 0.80
CA LYS A 141 23.50 -4.87 0.49
C LYS A 141 24.35 -4.91 1.76
N VAL A 142 24.07 -4.00 2.69
CA VAL A 142 24.73 -3.94 4.00
C VAL A 142 23.64 -4.11 5.07
N PRO A 143 23.73 -5.12 5.96
CA PRO A 143 22.75 -5.34 7.01
C PRO A 143 22.47 -4.08 7.82
N GLY A 144 21.18 -3.72 7.95
CA GLY A 144 20.73 -2.56 8.72
C GLY A 144 20.87 -1.21 8.03
N VAL A 145 21.41 -1.15 6.80
CA VAL A 145 21.63 0.10 6.06
C VAL A 145 20.80 0.13 4.77
N CYS A 146 20.14 1.25 4.52
CA CYS A 146 19.34 1.46 3.32
C CYS A 146 20.23 1.66 2.09
N ASP A 147 20.01 0.87 1.04
CA ASP A 147 20.75 0.97 -0.22
C ASP A 147 20.49 2.28 -0.98
N SER A 148 19.33 2.92 -0.73
CA SER A 148 18.92 4.13 -1.46
C SER A 148 19.45 5.41 -0.85
N CYS A 149 19.57 5.51 0.48
CA CYS A 149 19.94 6.77 1.14
C CYS A 149 20.93 6.61 2.31
N GLY A 150 21.40 5.40 2.59
CA GLY A 150 22.31 5.12 3.71
C GLY A 150 21.68 5.19 5.10
N GLY A 151 20.36 5.45 5.20
CA GLY A 151 19.66 5.54 6.46
C GLY A 151 19.50 4.18 7.16
N LYS A 152 19.20 4.22 8.46
CA LYS A 152 18.99 3.01 9.27
C LYS A 152 17.73 2.26 8.86
N LEU A 153 17.81 0.92 8.81
CA LEU A 153 16.65 0.04 8.63
C LEU A 153 16.10 -0.37 9.98
N ILE A 154 14.80 -0.21 10.16
CA ILE A 154 14.08 -0.54 11.39
C ILE A 154 12.92 -1.50 11.09
N GLN A 155 12.50 -2.27 12.08
CA GLN A 155 11.20 -2.91 12.07
C GLN A 155 10.14 -1.88 12.45
N ARG A 156 9.03 -1.88 11.74
CA ARG A 156 7.93 -0.96 12.05
C ARG A 156 7.19 -1.44 13.31
N HIS A 157 6.67 -0.53 14.07
CA HIS A 157 5.89 -0.85 15.27
C HIS A 157 4.61 -1.63 14.93
N ASP A 158 3.99 -1.30 13.77
CA ASP A 158 2.80 -2.00 13.28
C ASP A 158 3.10 -3.36 12.59
N ASP A 159 4.34 -3.87 12.67
CA ASP A 159 4.77 -5.20 12.23
C ASP A 159 4.97 -6.18 13.40
N GLU A 160 4.64 -5.78 14.61
CA GLU A 160 4.58 -6.68 15.76
C GLU A 160 3.47 -7.73 15.55
N PRO A 161 3.69 -9.02 15.91
CA PRO A 161 2.79 -10.12 15.57
C PRO A 161 1.32 -9.88 15.95
N GLU A 162 1.06 -9.36 17.16
CA GLU A 162 -0.29 -9.07 17.62
C GLU A 162 -0.95 -7.96 16.79
N THR A 163 -0.18 -6.92 16.43
CA THR A 163 -0.68 -5.83 15.59
C THR A 163 -0.95 -6.32 14.18
N VAL A 164 -0.10 -7.18 13.62
CA VAL A 164 -0.30 -7.79 12.29
C VAL A 164 -1.58 -8.62 12.28
N LYS A 165 -1.81 -9.46 13.31
CA LYS A 165 -3.04 -10.24 13.43
C LYS A 165 -4.27 -9.34 13.44
N HIS A 166 -4.27 -8.29 14.25
CA HIS A 166 -5.38 -7.34 14.29
C HIS A 166 -5.58 -6.64 12.94
N ARG A 167 -4.51 -6.28 12.24
CA ARG A 167 -4.59 -5.68 10.89
C ARG A 167 -5.18 -6.63 9.86
N LEU A 168 -4.93 -7.94 9.97
CA LEU A 168 -5.58 -8.95 9.11
C LEU A 168 -7.07 -9.05 9.42
N GLU A 169 -7.47 -9.06 10.69
CA GLU A 169 -8.89 -9.03 11.07
C GLU A 169 -9.61 -7.79 10.50
N VAL A 170 -8.99 -6.62 10.63
CA VAL A 170 -9.52 -5.37 10.06
C VAL A 170 -9.58 -5.45 8.52
N TYR A 171 -8.56 -6.01 7.88
CA TYR A 171 -8.53 -6.19 6.43
C TYR A 171 -9.69 -7.05 5.95
N HIS A 172 -9.89 -8.23 6.52
CA HIS A 172 -10.95 -9.15 6.11
C HIS A 172 -12.33 -8.54 6.31
N LYS A 173 -12.52 -7.79 7.40
CA LYS A 173 -13.80 -7.17 7.72
C LYS A 173 -14.12 -5.95 6.85
N GLU A 174 -13.14 -5.06 6.65
CA GLU A 174 -13.40 -3.72 6.11
C GLU A 174 -12.91 -3.56 4.66
N THR A 175 -11.80 -4.23 4.30
CA THR A 175 -11.11 -3.98 3.01
C THR A 175 -11.37 -5.08 1.98
N GLU A 176 -11.41 -6.32 2.41
CA GLU A 176 -11.65 -7.45 1.49
C GLU A 176 -12.97 -7.34 0.72
N PRO A 177 -14.09 -6.81 1.27
CA PRO A 177 -15.33 -6.57 0.53
C PRO A 177 -15.18 -5.64 -0.69
N LEU A 178 -14.11 -4.85 -0.76
CA LEU A 178 -13.80 -4.06 -1.95
C LEU A 178 -13.52 -4.91 -3.19
N LYS A 179 -13.14 -6.18 -3.03
CA LYS A 179 -12.94 -7.09 -4.16
C LYS A 179 -14.26 -7.30 -4.90
N ASP A 180 -15.34 -7.60 -4.19
CA ASP A 180 -16.67 -7.75 -4.78
C ASP A 180 -17.16 -6.42 -5.38
N PHE A 181 -16.98 -5.33 -4.64
CA PHE A 181 -17.33 -3.98 -5.09
C PHE A 181 -16.72 -3.62 -6.45
N TYR A 182 -15.43 -3.92 -6.67
CA TYR A 182 -14.75 -3.65 -7.92
C TYR A 182 -14.93 -4.76 -8.98
N ALA A 183 -15.20 -6.00 -8.56
CA ALA A 183 -15.56 -7.08 -9.49
C ALA A 183 -16.89 -6.80 -10.19
N GLU A 184 -17.91 -6.33 -9.46
CA GLU A 184 -19.21 -5.91 -10.01
C GLU A 184 -19.09 -4.77 -11.04
N ARG A 185 -18.05 -3.95 -10.91
CA ARG A 185 -17.71 -2.86 -11.85
C ARG A 185 -16.83 -3.30 -13.02
N GLY A 186 -16.43 -4.58 -13.07
CA GLY A 186 -15.54 -5.12 -14.09
C GLY A 186 -14.08 -4.64 -14.01
N LEU A 187 -13.69 -3.99 -12.91
CA LEU A 187 -12.39 -3.38 -12.73
C LEU A 187 -11.37 -4.31 -12.04
N LEU A 188 -11.83 -5.31 -11.28
CA LEU A 188 -10.97 -6.17 -10.47
C LEU A 188 -10.13 -7.12 -11.33
N ARG A 189 -8.84 -7.20 -10.99
CA ARG A 189 -7.89 -8.22 -11.47
C ARG A 189 -7.19 -8.84 -10.27
N SER A 190 -7.52 -10.09 -9.94
CA SER A 190 -6.84 -10.83 -8.87
C SER A 190 -5.56 -11.47 -9.40
N VAL A 191 -4.48 -11.29 -8.68
CA VAL A 191 -3.15 -11.80 -9.02
C VAL A 191 -2.57 -12.52 -7.80
N GLU A 192 -2.33 -13.80 -7.94
CA GLU A 192 -1.63 -14.59 -6.91
C GLU A 192 -0.20 -14.10 -6.73
N ASN A 193 0.20 -13.92 -5.49
CA ASN A 193 1.58 -13.60 -5.17
C ASN A 193 2.50 -14.74 -5.61
N GLN A 194 3.54 -14.42 -6.34
CA GLN A 194 4.50 -15.36 -6.90
C GLN A 194 5.73 -15.53 -5.99
N PRO A 195 6.54 -16.60 -6.17
CA PRO A 195 7.73 -16.84 -5.36
C PRO A 195 8.77 -15.72 -5.38
N SER A 196 8.82 -14.91 -6.44
CA SER A 196 9.71 -13.76 -6.51
C SER A 196 8.95 -12.46 -6.79
N VAL A 197 9.57 -11.35 -6.40
CA VAL A 197 9.04 -9.99 -6.64
C VAL A 197 8.87 -9.74 -8.13
N GLU A 198 9.85 -10.15 -8.95
CA GLU A 198 9.85 -10.03 -10.41
C GLU A 198 8.70 -10.82 -11.04
N ALA A 199 8.49 -12.05 -10.60
CA ALA A 199 7.42 -12.90 -11.11
C ALA A 199 6.05 -12.30 -10.79
N THR A 200 5.86 -11.76 -9.59
CA THR A 200 4.63 -11.04 -9.21
C THR A 200 4.42 -9.79 -10.07
N THR A 201 5.48 -8.99 -10.30
CA THR A 201 5.40 -7.83 -11.19
C THR A 201 4.97 -8.23 -12.59
N LYS A 202 5.56 -9.31 -13.14
CA LYS A 202 5.20 -9.83 -14.46
C LYS A 202 3.74 -10.32 -14.53
N ALA A 203 3.28 -10.99 -13.47
CA ALA A 203 1.89 -11.46 -13.38
C ALA A 203 0.92 -10.27 -13.39
N ILE A 204 1.21 -9.20 -12.62
CA ILE A 204 0.40 -7.96 -12.60
C ILE A 204 0.39 -7.32 -13.99
N LEU A 205 1.55 -7.14 -14.63
CA LEU A 205 1.63 -6.53 -15.97
C LEU A 205 0.89 -7.36 -17.03
N ASN A 206 0.87 -8.69 -16.90
CA ASN A 206 0.09 -9.55 -17.80
C ASN A 206 -1.41 -9.41 -17.56
N ALA A 207 -1.86 -9.24 -16.31
CA ALA A 207 -3.27 -9.00 -15.97
C ALA A 207 -3.78 -7.64 -16.48
N LEU A 208 -2.91 -6.65 -16.61
CA LEU A 208 -3.22 -5.33 -17.19
C LEU A 208 -3.28 -5.33 -18.73
N ARG A 209 -2.60 -6.29 -19.39
CA ARG A 209 -2.65 -6.47 -20.85
C ARG A 209 -3.89 -7.29 -21.20
N ARG A 210 -4.92 -6.64 -21.65
CA ARG A 210 -6.15 -7.30 -22.14
C ARG A 210 -5.97 -7.85 -23.54
#